data_8e20498acece73066e994698aa0b2320
#
_entry.id   8e20498acece73066e994698aa0b2320
#
_cell.length_a   1.000
_cell.length_b   1.000
_cell.length_c   1.000
_cell.angle_alpha   90.00
_cell.angle_beta   90.00
_cell.angle_gamma   90.00
#
_symmetry.space_group_name_H-M   'P 1'
#
loop_
_entity.id
_entity.type
_entity.pdbx_description
1 polymer ?
#
loop_
_entity_poly.entity_id
_entity_poly.type
_entity_poly.pdbx_seq_one_letter_code
_entity_poly.pdbx_strand_id
1 'polypeptide(L)'
;MLFRSTTMYEYGHVKEFNIRSWRAFDASPLVDAETDTLIWPGENGLLYTIKLNTSYDKAAGTLSINPDKPVFTRYMTDLNTDPKNDLGMENSPIIVENYLYVGDNRGTYFCVDLNTMELIWAQEIKDDQNATAVFEWGEDGQGYLYLGTSMEHSDGSCYMYKLNAVTGEIVWETEWTDIVYNKNVSGGVLSTPLLGKKGTNFEGMIFFHVAKSPSEYEGVLMALDTDTGEVIWQKNMKYCWSSPVAVYNEEGKGYMIICDSVGNMHLIDGKTGGILDTVGLGSNIEASPVVFNNMIVVGTRGQKVYGIKIS
;
A
#
# COMPACT_ATOMS: atom_id res chain seq x y z
N MET A 1 -12.45 -13.31 -16.64
CA MET A 1 -11.53 -12.80 -17.68
C MET A 1 -10.14 -13.29 -17.31
N LEU A 2 -9.51 -14.11 -18.14
CA LEU A 2 -8.16 -14.59 -17.88
C LEU A 2 -7.19 -13.60 -18.55
N PHE A 3 -6.58 -12.72 -17.78
CA PHE A 3 -5.36 -12.07 -18.23
C PHE A 3 -4.33 -13.17 -18.52
N ARG A 4 -3.93 -13.30 -19.76
CA ARG A 4 -2.84 -14.22 -20.08
C ARG A 4 -1.54 -13.57 -19.60
N SER A 5 -1.03 -14.03 -18.48
CA SER A 5 0.24 -13.58 -17.89
C SER A 5 1.43 -13.60 -18.88
N THR A 6 1.35 -14.43 -19.92
CA THR A 6 2.36 -14.52 -20.99
C THR A 6 2.59 -13.21 -21.74
N THR A 7 1.58 -12.35 -21.88
CA THR A 7 1.73 -11.08 -22.62
C THR A 7 2.54 -10.06 -21.79
N MET A 8 2.36 -10.04 -20.48
CA MET A 8 3.05 -9.11 -19.61
C MET A 8 4.56 -9.44 -19.44
N TYR A 9 4.94 -10.72 -19.54
CA TYR A 9 6.36 -11.11 -19.52
C TYR A 9 7.17 -10.58 -20.69
N GLU A 10 6.55 -10.28 -21.81
CA GLU A 10 7.23 -9.70 -22.98
C GLU A 10 7.60 -8.23 -22.74
N TYR A 11 6.89 -7.53 -21.87
CA TYR A 11 7.12 -6.12 -21.56
C TYR A 11 8.18 -5.86 -20.48
N GLY A 12 8.54 -6.86 -19.68
CA GLY A 12 9.58 -6.73 -18.67
C GLY A 12 11.00 -6.52 -19.22
N HIS A 13 11.18 -6.58 -20.54
CA HIS A 13 12.46 -6.32 -21.20
C HIS A 13 12.31 -5.22 -22.25
N VAL A 14 12.49 -3.99 -21.85
CA VAL A 14 12.48 -2.84 -22.76
C VAL A 14 13.90 -2.51 -23.15
N LYS A 15 14.29 -2.86 -24.38
CA LYS A 15 15.64 -2.66 -24.90
C LYS A 15 16.11 -1.19 -24.83
N GLU A 16 15.19 -0.27 -24.97
CA GLU A 16 15.45 1.18 -24.97
C GLU A 16 16.02 1.68 -23.65
N PHE A 17 15.69 1.03 -22.54
CA PHE A 17 16.17 1.44 -21.21
C PHE A 17 17.33 0.58 -20.69
N ASN A 18 17.77 -0.43 -21.45
CA ASN A 18 18.85 -1.37 -21.07
C ASN A 18 18.62 -2.02 -19.66
N ILE A 19 17.37 -2.20 -19.31
CA ILE A 19 16.96 -2.76 -18.02
C ILE A 19 17.16 -4.27 -18.05
N ARG A 20 17.95 -4.79 -17.12
CA ARG A 20 18.04 -6.23 -16.86
C ARG A 20 16.71 -6.71 -16.29
N SER A 21 16.19 -7.73 -16.88
CA SER A 21 14.86 -8.28 -16.75
C SER A 21 14.51 -8.83 -15.36
N TRP A 22 14.30 -8.00 -14.37
CA TRP A 22 13.39 -8.35 -13.29
C TRP A 22 11.96 -8.22 -13.83
N ARG A 23 11.11 -9.21 -13.64
CA ARG A 23 9.83 -9.31 -14.35
C ARG A 23 8.64 -9.44 -13.42
N ALA A 24 8.81 -9.14 -12.15
CA ALA A 24 7.72 -9.17 -11.20
C ALA A 24 6.86 -7.90 -11.30
N PHE A 25 5.60 -8.04 -10.92
CA PHE A 25 4.62 -6.99 -10.80
C PHE A 25 3.83 -7.25 -9.52
N ASP A 26 4.39 -6.86 -8.39
CA ASP A 26 3.78 -7.08 -7.08
C ASP A 26 2.76 -5.99 -6.75
N ALA A 27 2.92 -4.81 -7.34
CA ALA A 27 1.95 -3.73 -7.25
C ALA A 27 0.59 -4.11 -7.85
N SER A 28 -0.49 -3.74 -7.18
CA SER A 28 -1.83 -3.85 -7.75
C SER A 28 -2.04 -2.79 -8.83
N PRO A 29 -2.52 -3.16 -10.03
CA PRO A 29 -2.84 -2.18 -11.06
C PRO A 29 -4.06 -1.35 -10.68
N LEU A 30 -4.08 -0.10 -11.12
CA LEU A 30 -5.26 0.76 -11.06
C LEU A 30 -5.86 0.94 -12.46
N VAL A 31 -7.17 1.17 -12.50
CA VAL A 31 -7.86 1.62 -13.70
C VAL A 31 -8.40 3.01 -13.43
N ASP A 32 -7.86 3.98 -14.15
CA ASP A 32 -8.48 5.30 -14.23
C ASP A 32 -9.72 5.19 -15.13
N ALA A 33 -10.88 5.35 -14.51
CA ALA A 33 -12.16 5.19 -15.20
C ALA A 33 -12.47 6.36 -16.16
N GLU A 34 -11.94 7.54 -15.91
CA GLU A 34 -12.18 8.72 -16.77
C GLU A 34 -11.43 8.59 -18.09
N THR A 35 -10.21 8.14 -18.04
CA THR A 35 -9.37 7.94 -19.21
C THR A 35 -9.41 6.52 -19.74
N ASP A 36 -10.10 5.59 -19.09
CA ASP A 36 -10.15 4.16 -19.44
C ASP A 36 -8.74 3.55 -19.60
N THR A 37 -7.85 3.91 -18.67
CA THR A 37 -6.44 3.53 -18.72
C THR A 37 -6.06 2.67 -17.54
N LEU A 38 -5.45 1.52 -17.81
CA LEU A 38 -4.77 0.71 -16.79
C LEU A 38 -3.41 1.32 -16.52
N ILE A 39 -3.09 1.52 -15.23
CA ILE A 39 -1.82 2.02 -14.75
C ILE A 39 -1.19 0.96 -13.86
N TRP A 40 0.05 0.58 -14.14
CA TRP A 40 0.70 -0.51 -13.43
C TRP A 40 2.19 -0.25 -13.22
N PRO A 41 2.64 -0.03 -12.00
CA PRO A 41 4.05 0.03 -11.66
C PRO A 41 4.69 -1.36 -11.74
N GLY A 42 5.93 -1.41 -12.17
CA GLY A 42 6.69 -2.65 -12.28
C GLY A 42 7.99 -2.60 -11.48
N GLU A 43 8.41 -3.75 -10.95
CA GLU A 43 9.70 -3.88 -10.26
C GLU A 43 10.92 -3.65 -11.17
N ASN A 44 10.71 -3.48 -12.45
CA ASN A 44 11.73 -3.06 -13.39
C ASN A 44 11.91 -1.52 -13.45
N GLY A 45 11.25 -0.79 -12.58
CA GLY A 45 11.32 0.68 -12.52
C GLY A 45 10.57 1.39 -13.65
N LEU A 46 9.61 0.72 -14.27
CA LEU A 46 8.77 1.28 -15.32
C LEU A 46 7.34 1.43 -14.86
N LEU A 47 6.76 2.59 -15.11
CA LEU A 47 5.32 2.80 -15.01
C LEU A 47 4.68 2.48 -16.35
N TYR A 48 3.79 1.50 -16.37
CA TYR A 48 3.05 1.07 -17.55
C TYR A 48 1.68 1.75 -17.58
N THR A 49 1.32 2.30 -18.72
CA THR A 49 -0.03 2.80 -18.99
C THR A 49 -0.59 2.11 -20.24
N ILE A 50 -1.81 1.60 -20.14
CA ILE A 50 -2.45 0.82 -21.20
C ILE A 50 -3.89 1.31 -21.37
N LYS A 51 -4.18 1.92 -22.51
CA LYS A 51 -5.56 2.24 -22.88
C LYS A 51 -6.33 0.95 -23.08
N LEU A 52 -7.43 0.77 -22.35
CA LEU A 52 -8.18 -0.51 -22.36
C LEU A 52 -9.16 -0.61 -23.52
N ASN A 53 -9.65 0.52 -24.05
CA ASN A 53 -10.68 0.58 -25.07
C ASN A 53 -11.90 -0.27 -24.67
N THR A 54 -12.39 0.02 -23.46
CA THR A 54 -13.51 -0.70 -22.84
C THR A 54 -14.80 -0.46 -23.58
N SER A 55 -15.56 -1.53 -23.82
CA SER A 55 -16.89 -1.49 -24.41
C SER A 55 -17.86 -2.30 -23.54
N TYR A 56 -19.00 -1.71 -23.22
CA TYR A 56 -20.05 -2.35 -22.42
C TYR A 56 -21.35 -2.48 -23.22
N ASP A 57 -21.73 -3.72 -23.54
CA ASP A 57 -23.05 -4.02 -24.07
C ASP A 57 -24.06 -4.18 -22.94
N LYS A 58 -24.86 -3.12 -22.73
CA LYS A 58 -25.86 -3.08 -21.66
C LYS A 58 -26.99 -4.12 -21.88
N ALA A 59 -27.31 -4.45 -23.11
CA ALA A 59 -28.39 -5.40 -23.42
C ALA A 59 -27.96 -6.84 -23.13
N ALA A 60 -26.73 -7.18 -23.48
CA ALA A 60 -26.13 -8.48 -23.17
C ALA A 60 -25.52 -8.59 -21.78
N GLY A 61 -25.32 -7.45 -21.07
CA GLY A 61 -24.63 -7.41 -19.79
C GLY A 61 -23.15 -7.80 -19.89
N THR A 62 -22.53 -7.60 -21.06
CA THR A 62 -21.15 -8.04 -21.33
C THR A 62 -20.20 -6.86 -21.43
N LEU A 63 -19.03 -7.01 -20.80
CA LEU A 63 -17.90 -6.11 -20.90
C LEU A 63 -16.83 -6.71 -21.80
N SER A 64 -16.31 -5.93 -22.74
CA SER A 64 -15.13 -6.27 -23.54
C SER A 64 -14.08 -5.20 -23.45
N ILE A 65 -12.82 -5.59 -23.59
CA ILE A 65 -11.68 -4.69 -23.70
C ILE A 65 -10.86 -5.04 -24.94
N ASN A 66 -10.26 -4.03 -25.57
CA ASN A 66 -9.35 -4.18 -26.70
C ASN A 66 -8.11 -3.30 -26.45
N PRO A 67 -7.19 -3.75 -25.55
CA PRO A 67 -6.09 -2.92 -25.08
C PRO A 67 -5.14 -2.51 -26.20
N ASP A 68 -4.72 -1.25 -26.16
CA ASP A 68 -3.62 -0.76 -26.99
C ASP A 68 -2.28 -1.34 -26.52
N LYS A 69 -1.24 -1.09 -27.28
CA LYS A 69 0.13 -1.37 -26.83
C LYS A 69 0.45 -0.51 -25.60
N PRO A 70 1.10 -1.07 -24.58
CA PRO A 70 1.49 -0.29 -23.42
C PRO A 70 2.47 0.81 -23.80
N VAL A 71 2.28 1.94 -23.15
CA VAL A 71 3.30 2.99 -23.04
C VAL A 71 3.99 2.80 -21.70
N PHE A 72 5.30 2.99 -21.66
CA PHE A 72 6.07 2.88 -20.43
C PHE A 72 6.92 4.12 -20.24
N THR A 73 6.94 4.60 -19.02
CA THR A 73 7.70 5.75 -18.60
C THR A 73 8.63 5.35 -17.47
N ARG A 74 9.87 5.82 -17.53
CA ARG A 74 10.81 5.68 -16.44
C ARG A 74 11.11 7.05 -15.87
N TYR A 75 10.91 7.20 -14.59
CA TYR A 75 11.25 8.43 -13.89
C TYR A 75 12.64 8.28 -13.28
N MET A 76 13.49 9.24 -13.60
CA MET A 76 14.81 9.38 -13.01
C MET A 76 14.91 10.74 -12.36
N THR A 77 15.36 10.77 -11.14
CA THR A 77 15.52 11.98 -10.34
C THR A 77 16.97 12.05 -9.86
N ASP A 78 17.39 13.18 -9.31
CA ASP A 78 18.69 13.30 -8.67
C ASP A 78 18.84 12.41 -7.45
N LEU A 79 17.72 11.92 -6.89
CA LEU A 79 17.68 11.01 -5.74
C LEU A 79 17.96 9.55 -6.11
N ASN A 80 17.71 9.16 -7.36
CA ASN A 80 17.80 7.77 -7.84
C ASN A 80 18.67 7.59 -9.08
N THR A 81 19.76 8.32 -9.19
CA THR A 81 20.66 8.36 -10.37
C THR A 81 21.55 7.13 -10.54
N ASP A 82 21.61 6.20 -9.58
CA ASP A 82 22.46 5.01 -9.72
C ASP A 82 21.88 4.02 -10.76
N PRO A 83 22.53 3.85 -11.94
CA PRO A 83 21.99 3.00 -13.00
C PRO A 83 22.04 1.49 -12.70
N LYS A 84 22.62 1.08 -11.57
CA LYS A 84 22.74 -0.34 -11.22
C LYS A 84 21.56 -0.90 -10.44
N ASN A 85 20.56 -0.10 -10.13
CA ASN A 85 19.78 -0.37 -8.96
C ASN A 85 18.29 -0.24 -9.08
N ASP A 86 17.72 -1.03 -8.34
CA ASP A 86 16.41 -1.20 -7.74
C ASP A 86 15.52 0.05 -7.74
N LEU A 87 15.17 0.51 -8.94
CA LEU A 87 14.11 1.50 -9.15
C LEU A 87 12.76 0.80 -9.26
N GLY A 88 12.68 -0.43 -8.76
CA GLY A 88 11.47 -1.20 -8.74
C GLY A 88 10.37 -0.50 -7.96
N MET A 89 9.13 -0.69 -8.36
CA MET A 89 7.95 -0.18 -7.69
C MET A 89 7.10 -1.37 -7.28
N GLU A 90 7.11 -1.71 -6.00
CA GLU A 90 6.37 -2.84 -5.43
C GLU A 90 5.07 -2.42 -4.78
N ASN A 91 4.99 -1.17 -4.30
CA ASN A 91 3.76 -0.64 -3.74
C ASN A 91 2.73 -0.33 -4.83
N SER A 92 1.46 -0.46 -4.47
CA SER A 92 0.38 -0.07 -5.38
C SER A 92 0.27 1.46 -5.44
N PRO A 93 0.10 2.04 -6.63
CA PRO A 93 -0.06 3.48 -6.76
C PRO A 93 -1.42 3.92 -6.22
N ILE A 94 -1.53 5.20 -5.87
CA ILE A 94 -2.82 5.85 -5.63
C ILE A 94 -3.00 7.00 -6.61
N ILE A 95 -4.25 7.27 -6.97
CA ILE A 95 -4.61 8.38 -7.84
C ILE A 95 -5.57 9.29 -7.07
N VAL A 96 -5.24 10.57 -7.06
CA VAL A 96 -6.12 11.63 -6.53
C VAL A 96 -6.25 12.68 -7.61
N GLU A 97 -7.47 12.88 -8.10
CA GLU A 97 -7.73 13.69 -9.28
C GLU A 97 -6.90 13.17 -10.48
N ASN A 98 -5.99 13.95 -11.02
CA ASN A 98 -5.10 13.57 -12.12
C ASN A 98 -3.65 13.28 -11.67
N TYR A 99 -3.40 13.20 -10.37
CA TYR A 99 -2.08 12.94 -9.83
C TYR A 99 -1.94 11.51 -9.33
N LEU A 100 -0.89 10.86 -9.80
CA LEU A 100 -0.47 9.53 -9.36
C LEU A 100 0.66 9.65 -8.35
N TYR A 101 0.59 8.86 -7.28
CA TYR A 101 1.61 8.78 -6.25
C TYR A 101 2.09 7.35 -6.10
N VAL A 102 3.39 7.14 -6.08
CA VAL A 102 4.02 5.83 -5.96
C VAL A 102 5.44 5.98 -5.43
N GLY A 103 5.95 4.96 -4.73
CA GLY A 103 7.33 4.88 -4.25
C GLY A 103 8.15 3.85 -5.02
N ASP A 104 9.47 3.97 -4.93
CA ASP A 104 10.40 2.99 -5.45
C ASP A 104 11.19 2.29 -4.34
N ASN A 105 11.90 1.21 -4.71
CA ASN A 105 12.70 0.40 -3.77
C ASN A 105 13.97 1.12 -3.27
N ARG A 106 14.24 2.33 -3.78
CA ARG A 106 15.39 3.16 -3.36
C ARG A 106 15.03 4.19 -2.30
N GLY A 107 13.75 4.25 -1.93
CA GLY A 107 13.30 5.24 -0.98
C GLY A 107 13.03 6.59 -1.63
N THR A 108 12.55 6.59 -2.87
CA THR A 108 12.01 7.79 -3.52
C THR A 108 10.50 7.66 -3.66
N TYR A 109 9.76 8.58 -3.10
CA TYR A 109 8.33 8.72 -3.33
C TYR A 109 8.07 9.86 -4.29
N PHE A 110 7.18 9.69 -5.27
CA PHE A 110 7.01 10.69 -6.32
C PHE A 110 5.56 10.85 -6.77
N CYS A 111 5.29 12.03 -7.31
CA CYS A 111 4.04 12.45 -7.90
C CYS A 111 4.19 12.66 -9.41
N VAL A 112 3.26 12.12 -10.17
CA VAL A 112 3.18 12.24 -11.63
C VAL A 112 1.84 12.82 -12.03
N ASP A 113 1.83 13.81 -12.90
CA ASP A 113 0.62 14.28 -13.57
C ASP A 113 0.25 13.31 -14.70
N LEU A 114 -0.89 12.65 -14.59
CA LEU A 114 -1.36 11.66 -15.56
C LEU A 114 -1.80 12.26 -16.91
N ASN A 115 -2.09 13.56 -16.97
CA ASN A 115 -2.45 14.22 -18.22
C ASN A 115 -1.21 14.49 -19.10
N THR A 116 -0.09 14.83 -18.47
CA THR A 116 1.16 15.17 -19.17
C THR A 116 2.20 14.07 -19.07
N MET A 117 2.06 13.15 -18.12
CA MET A 117 3.06 12.16 -17.71
C MET A 117 4.37 12.79 -17.21
N GLU A 118 4.28 14.03 -16.73
CA GLU A 118 5.43 14.74 -16.14
C GLU A 118 5.57 14.44 -14.67
N LEU A 119 6.81 14.32 -14.21
CA LEU A 119 7.15 14.26 -12.80
C LEU A 119 6.91 15.63 -12.15
N ILE A 120 6.04 15.71 -11.17
CA ILE A 120 5.72 16.94 -10.45
C ILE A 120 6.71 17.17 -9.32
N TRP A 121 6.94 16.13 -8.48
CA TRP A 121 7.93 16.16 -7.42
C TRP A 121 8.41 14.74 -7.09
N ALA A 122 9.59 14.67 -6.48
CA ALA A 122 10.15 13.48 -5.88
C ALA A 122 10.70 13.81 -4.49
N GLN A 123 10.41 12.97 -3.51
CA GLN A 123 10.81 13.13 -2.11
C GLN A 123 11.55 11.89 -1.65
N GLU A 124 12.70 12.08 -1.00
CA GLU A 124 13.40 10.99 -0.33
C GLU A 124 12.65 10.54 0.93
N ILE A 125 12.43 9.23 1.05
CA ILE A 125 11.77 8.58 2.19
C ILE A 125 12.66 7.54 2.88
N LYS A 126 13.97 7.59 2.63
CA LYS A 126 15.08 6.84 3.26
C LYS A 126 15.16 5.35 2.96
N ASP A 127 14.07 4.64 2.72
CA ASP A 127 14.08 3.20 2.48
C ASP A 127 12.96 2.78 1.53
N ASP A 128 12.99 1.54 1.12
CA ASP A 128 12.03 0.90 0.23
C ASP A 128 10.59 1.03 0.71
N GLN A 129 9.64 1.11 -0.22
CA GLN A 129 8.22 1.18 0.07
C GLN A 129 7.46 0.00 -0.53
N ASN A 130 7.02 -0.92 0.33
CA ASN A 130 6.14 -2.03 -0.03
C ASN A 130 4.66 -1.69 0.18
N ALA A 131 4.35 -0.93 1.21
CA ALA A 131 2.98 -0.57 1.57
C ALA A 131 2.43 0.55 0.67
N THR A 132 1.16 0.43 0.28
CA THR A 132 0.46 1.51 -0.42
C THR A 132 0.22 2.69 0.53
N ALA A 133 0.41 3.92 0.06
CA ALA A 133 0.06 5.11 0.83
C ALA A 133 -1.45 5.27 0.97
N VAL A 134 -1.89 6.07 1.95
CA VAL A 134 -3.27 6.54 2.07
C VAL A 134 -3.33 8.06 2.00
N PHE A 135 -4.45 8.57 1.52
CA PHE A 135 -4.64 10.00 1.26
C PHE A 135 -5.80 10.56 2.08
N GLU A 136 -5.68 11.82 2.51
CA GLU A 136 -6.81 12.60 3.04
C GLU A 136 -6.76 14.06 2.59
N TRP A 137 -7.94 14.70 2.58
CA TRP A 137 -8.05 16.15 2.58
C TRP A 137 -8.04 16.67 4.01
N GLY A 138 -7.05 17.48 4.33
CA GLY A 138 -6.97 18.19 5.60
C GLY A 138 -8.08 19.25 5.75
N GLU A 139 -8.25 19.74 6.97
CA GLU A 139 -9.21 20.82 7.26
C GLU A 139 -8.79 22.17 6.63
N ASP A 140 -7.49 22.31 6.37
CA ASP A 140 -6.91 23.46 5.65
C ASP A 140 -7.12 23.40 4.13
N GLY A 141 -7.78 22.34 3.63
CA GLY A 141 -7.99 22.11 2.21
C GLY A 141 -6.78 21.58 1.45
N GLN A 142 -5.67 21.26 2.15
CA GLN A 142 -4.51 20.63 1.55
C GLN A 142 -4.70 19.11 1.49
N GLY A 143 -4.11 18.47 0.49
CA GLY A 143 -4.01 17.01 0.41
C GLY A 143 -2.80 16.51 1.18
N TYR A 144 -2.97 15.40 1.90
CA TYR A 144 -1.90 14.74 2.63
C TYR A 144 -1.82 13.26 2.32
N LEU A 145 -0.58 12.76 2.30
CA LEU A 145 -0.25 11.37 2.08
C LEU A 145 0.38 10.78 3.34
N TYR A 146 -0.07 9.60 3.73
CA TYR A 146 0.54 8.84 4.82
C TYR A 146 1.11 7.56 4.25
N LEU A 147 2.37 7.30 4.53
CA LEU A 147 3.09 6.13 4.04
C LEU A 147 4.13 5.64 5.05
N GLY A 148 4.60 4.42 4.86
CA GLY A 148 5.64 3.84 5.68
C GLY A 148 6.62 3.05 4.83
N THR A 149 7.86 2.95 5.29
CA THR A 149 8.91 2.19 4.61
C THR A 149 9.03 0.78 5.17
N SER A 150 9.43 -0.16 4.32
CA SER A 150 10.04 -1.41 4.77
C SER A 150 11.46 -1.13 5.30
N MET A 151 12.16 -2.15 5.71
CA MET A 151 13.57 -2.09 6.11
C MET A 151 14.38 -2.98 5.16
N GLU A 152 14.91 -2.37 4.11
CA GLU A 152 15.76 -3.04 3.12
C GLU A 152 17.19 -2.49 3.14
N HIS A 153 17.35 -1.19 3.32
CA HIS A 153 18.60 -0.45 3.26
C HIS A 153 19.05 0.08 4.62
N SER A 154 18.13 0.27 5.54
CA SER A 154 18.38 0.75 6.91
C SER A 154 18.66 -0.40 7.87
N ASP A 155 19.63 -0.23 8.75
CA ASP A 155 19.96 -1.22 9.79
C ASP A 155 18.99 -1.11 10.98
N GLY A 156 17.88 -1.87 10.95
CA GLY A 156 16.99 -2.00 12.10
C GLY A 156 15.94 -0.89 12.26
N SER A 157 15.83 0.02 11.30
CA SER A 157 14.85 1.12 11.33
C SER A 157 13.88 1.08 10.16
N CYS A 158 12.66 1.55 10.39
CA CYS A 158 11.73 1.96 9.34
C CYS A 158 11.12 3.32 9.68
N TYR A 159 10.47 3.93 8.72
CA TYR A 159 9.99 5.30 8.84
C TYR A 159 8.51 5.40 8.45
N MET A 160 7.78 6.24 9.15
CA MET A 160 6.39 6.59 8.84
C MET A 160 6.33 8.09 8.56
N TYR A 161 5.61 8.47 7.54
CA TYR A 161 5.58 9.84 7.04
C TYR A 161 4.17 10.37 6.86
N LYS A 162 4.03 11.68 7.05
CA LYS A 162 2.99 12.50 6.43
C LYS A 162 3.67 13.44 5.45
N LEU A 163 3.23 13.43 4.19
CA LEU A 163 3.72 14.33 3.15
C LEU A 163 2.58 15.27 2.71
N ASN A 164 2.94 16.49 2.32
CA ASN A 164 2.03 17.34 1.56
C ASN A 164 1.93 16.78 0.13
N ALA A 165 0.72 16.46 -0.32
CA ALA A 165 0.51 15.82 -1.61
C ALA A 165 0.83 16.72 -2.81
N VAL A 166 0.75 18.04 -2.63
CA VAL A 166 1.02 19.02 -3.69
C VAL A 166 2.51 19.29 -3.87
N THR A 167 3.27 19.38 -2.76
CA THR A 167 4.68 19.79 -2.78
C THR A 167 5.66 18.63 -2.58
N GLY A 168 5.20 17.50 -2.02
CA GLY A 168 6.04 16.39 -1.61
C GLY A 168 6.78 16.63 -0.28
N GLU A 169 6.65 17.81 0.33
CA GLU A 169 7.36 18.14 1.58
C GLU A 169 6.90 17.25 2.73
N ILE A 170 7.87 16.83 3.54
CA ILE A 170 7.62 16.06 4.76
C ILE A 170 7.00 16.98 5.80
N VAL A 171 5.77 16.67 6.23
CA VAL A 171 5.08 17.37 7.32
C VAL A 171 5.59 16.83 8.67
N TRP A 172 5.64 15.51 8.80
CA TRP A 172 6.29 14.84 9.91
C TRP A 172 6.88 13.49 9.47
N GLU A 173 7.89 13.05 10.22
CA GLU A 173 8.55 11.77 10.10
C GLU A 173 8.62 11.12 11.49
N THR A 174 8.25 9.86 11.60
CA THR A 174 8.39 9.07 12.82
C THR A 174 9.24 7.85 12.51
N GLU A 175 10.38 7.74 13.18
CA GLU A 175 11.27 6.58 13.08
C GLU A 175 10.85 5.51 14.10
N TRP A 176 10.85 4.24 13.64
CA TRP A 176 10.74 3.08 14.50
C TRP A 176 12.02 2.25 14.38
N THR A 177 12.64 1.99 15.52
CA THR A 177 13.85 1.18 15.65
C THR A 177 13.50 -0.22 16.16
N ASP A 178 14.52 -1.08 16.38
CA ASP A 178 14.35 -2.42 16.95
C ASP A 178 13.66 -3.42 15.99
N ILE A 179 13.90 -3.25 14.69
CA ILE A 179 13.50 -4.22 13.67
C ILE A 179 14.64 -5.23 13.50
N VAL A 180 14.29 -6.51 13.44
CA VAL A 180 15.29 -7.57 13.23
C VAL A 180 15.89 -7.44 11.84
N TYR A 181 17.17 -7.11 11.78
CA TYR A 181 17.93 -7.10 10.54
C TYR A 181 18.44 -8.50 10.19
N ASN A 182 17.94 -9.02 9.09
CA ASN A 182 18.47 -10.25 8.46
C ASN A 182 18.36 -10.06 6.95
N LYS A 183 19.44 -10.27 6.22
CA LYS A 183 19.51 -10.12 4.75
C LYS A 183 18.42 -10.85 3.95
N ASN A 184 17.69 -11.77 4.58
CA ASN A 184 16.64 -12.57 3.95
C ASN A 184 15.24 -12.24 4.52
N VAL A 185 15.11 -11.20 5.33
CA VAL A 185 13.87 -10.91 6.05
C VAL A 185 13.55 -9.43 5.91
N SER A 186 12.56 -9.12 5.09
CA SER A 186 11.97 -7.79 5.05
C SER A 186 11.18 -7.54 6.33
N GLY A 187 11.42 -6.41 6.97
CA GLY A 187 10.69 -5.92 8.14
C GLY A 187 10.13 -4.52 7.87
N GLY A 188 9.66 -3.85 8.90
CA GLY A 188 9.12 -2.50 8.78
C GLY A 188 7.63 -2.47 8.38
N VAL A 189 7.21 -1.41 7.71
CA VAL A 189 5.81 -1.22 7.30
C VAL A 189 5.58 -1.95 5.98
N LEU A 190 4.94 -3.13 6.05
CA LEU A 190 4.68 -4.00 4.90
C LEU A 190 3.20 -3.99 4.48
N SER A 191 2.31 -3.41 5.30
CA SER A 191 0.88 -3.33 5.05
C SER A 191 0.43 -1.88 4.91
N THR A 192 -0.56 -1.66 4.05
CA THR A 192 -1.19 -0.34 3.89
C THR A 192 -1.72 0.17 5.23
N PRO A 193 -1.36 1.38 5.66
CA PRO A 193 -1.85 1.94 6.91
C PRO A 193 -3.36 2.19 6.86
N LEU A 194 -4.00 2.21 8.02
CA LEU A 194 -5.42 2.52 8.15
C LEU A 194 -5.60 3.95 8.66
N LEU A 195 -6.18 4.81 7.84
CA LEU A 195 -6.53 6.17 8.24
C LEU A 195 -7.89 6.20 8.95
N GLY A 196 -7.95 6.88 10.06
CA GLY A 196 -9.18 7.08 10.82
C GLY A 196 -10.18 7.97 10.07
N LYS A 197 -11.45 7.54 10.07
CA LYS A 197 -12.53 8.27 9.39
C LYS A 197 -12.99 9.47 10.21
N LYS A 198 -13.14 10.64 9.58
CA LYS A 198 -13.72 11.84 10.19
C LYS A 198 -15.12 11.58 10.76
N GLY A 199 -15.42 12.20 11.89
CA GLY A 199 -16.69 12.02 12.61
C GLY A 199 -16.82 10.71 13.37
N THR A 200 -15.73 9.98 13.54
CA THR A 200 -15.68 8.72 14.31
C THR A 200 -14.68 8.83 15.46
N ASN A 201 -14.65 7.80 16.32
CA ASN A 201 -13.65 7.72 17.39
C ASN A 201 -12.21 7.43 16.90
N PHE A 202 -12.02 7.28 15.58
CA PHE A 202 -10.71 7.13 14.93
C PHE A 202 -10.20 8.43 14.31
N GLU A 203 -11.02 9.48 14.31
CA GLU A 203 -10.62 10.80 13.78
C GLU A 203 -9.31 11.28 14.39
N GLY A 204 -8.41 11.81 13.56
CA GLY A 204 -7.08 12.25 13.97
C GLY A 204 -6.09 11.12 14.22
N MET A 205 -6.40 9.89 13.85
CA MET A 205 -5.51 8.73 14.05
C MET A 205 -5.15 8.06 12.73
N ILE A 206 -3.89 7.64 12.61
CA ILE A 206 -3.39 6.75 11.56
C ILE A 206 -2.78 5.51 12.20
N PHE A 207 -3.07 4.33 11.65
CA PHE A 207 -2.63 3.07 12.23
C PHE A 207 -1.62 2.40 11.31
N PHE A 208 -0.44 2.12 11.85
CA PHE A 208 0.62 1.39 11.18
C PHE A 208 0.88 0.06 11.86
N HIS A 209 1.27 -0.93 11.09
CA HIS A 209 1.82 -2.16 11.61
C HIS A 209 3.27 -2.30 11.15
N VAL A 210 4.19 -2.41 12.11
CA VAL A 210 5.61 -2.67 11.87
C VAL A 210 5.87 -4.16 12.03
N ALA A 211 6.27 -4.82 10.97
CA ALA A 211 6.59 -6.24 10.96
C ALA A 211 8.03 -6.49 11.45
N LYS A 212 8.27 -7.67 12.03
CA LYS A 212 9.59 -8.15 12.48
C LYS A 212 10.22 -7.29 13.58
N SER A 213 9.41 -6.81 14.50
CA SER A 213 9.83 -6.03 15.66
C SER A 213 9.14 -6.55 16.94
N PRO A 214 9.87 -6.86 18.02
CA PRO A 214 11.32 -6.93 18.16
C PRO A 214 11.93 -8.29 17.71
N SER A 215 11.17 -9.18 17.13
CA SER A 215 11.64 -10.48 16.63
C SER A 215 11.06 -10.84 15.26
N GLU A 216 11.64 -11.81 14.57
CA GLU A 216 11.19 -12.28 13.24
C GLU A 216 9.72 -12.70 13.16
N TYR A 217 9.13 -13.08 14.30
CA TYR A 217 7.74 -13.59 14.36
C TYR A 217 6.76 -12.60 14.99
N GLU A 218 7.25 -11.43 15.38
CA GLU A 218 6.46 -10.42 16.06
C GLU A 218 6.35 -9.14 15.25
N GLY A 219 5.47 -8.28 15.67
CA GLY A 219 5.26 -6.97 15.10
C GLY A 219 4.61 -6.04 16.11
N VAL A 220 4.56 -4.78 15.76
CA VAL A 220 3.96 -3.72 16.57
C VAL A 220 2.88 -3.03 15.77
N LEU A 221 1.64 -3.11 16.24
CA LEU A 221 0.54 -2.27 15.78
C LEU A 221 0.57 -0.98 16.61
N MET A 222 0.51 0.16 15.95
CA MET A 222 0.50 1.46 16.60
C MET A 222 -0.50 2.42 15.97
N ALA A 223 -1.02 3.31 16.79
CA ALA A 223 -1.76 4.48 16.34
C ALA A 223 -0.90 5.72 16.53
N LEU A 224 -0.80 6.53 15.50
CA LEU A 224 -0.15 7.82 15.52
C LEU A 224 -1.20 8.92 15.35
N ASP A 225 -0.92 10.06 15.96
CA ASP A 225 -1.66 11.29 15.73
C ASP A 225 -1.39 11.81 14.31
N THR A 226 -2.43 12.11 13.55
CA THR A 226 -2.28 12.54 12.14
C THR A 226 -1.64 13.91 11.98
N ASP A 227 -1.68 14.77 13.00
CA ASP A 227 -1.12 16.12 12.92
C ASP A 227 0.36 16.15 13.32
N THR A 228 0.75 15.34 14.30
CA THR A 228 2.10 15.41 14.91
C THR A 228 2.97 14.21 14.58
N GLY A 229 2.41 13.06 14.20
CA GLY A 229 3.13 11.80 14.04
C GLY A 229 3.51 11.14 15.36
N GLU A 230 3.08 11.67 16.50
CA GLU A 230 3.36 11.09 17.81
C GLU A 230 2.56 9.80 18.04
N VAL A 231 3.18 8.83 18.71
CA VAL A 231 2.53 7.56 19.03
C VAL A 231 1.50 7.77 20.15
N ILE A 232 0.23 7.57 19.84
CA ILE A 232 -0.89 7.61 20.79
C ILE A 232 -0.89 6.34 21.66
N TRP A 233 -0.77 5.20 21.00
CA TRP A 233 -0.64 3.90 21.64
C TRP A 233 0.08 2.91 20.73
N GLN A 234 0.64 1.85 21.33
CA GLN A 234 1.26 0.74 20.61
C GLN A 234 0.93 -0.59 21.27
N LYS A 235 0.95 -1.67 20.50
CA LYS A 235 0.66 -3.02 20.94
C LYS A 235 1.50 -4.05 20.19
N ASN A 236 2.19 -4.90 20.96
CA ASN A 236 2.90 -6.05 20.39
C ASN A 236 1.88 -7.13 19.98
N MET A 237 2.11 -7.71 18.81
CA MET A 237 1.31 -8.81 18.27
C MET A 237 2.18 -9.68 17.35
N LYS A 238 1.61 -10.67 16.67
CA LYS A 238 2.32 -11.35 15.58
C LYS A 238 2.41 -10.41 14.40
N TYR A 239 3.47 -10.55 13.58
CA TYR A 239 3.62 -9.67 12.43
C TYR A 239 2.51 -9.88 11.40
N CYS A 240 2.17 -8.82 10.70
CA CYS A 240 1.12 -8.79 9.69
C CYS A 240 1.67 -8.25 8.36
N TRP A 241 1.28 -8.91 7.26
CA TRP A 241 1.36 -8.35 5.90
C TRP A 241 -0.01 -7.90 5.43
N SER A 242 -1.04 -8.44 6.06
CA SER A 242 -2.43 -8.09 5.83
C SER A 242 -2.69 -6.65 6.25
N SER A 243 -3.22 -5.84 5.35
CA SER A 243 -3.62 -4.47 5.68
C SER A 243 -4.85 -4.46 6.58
N PRO A 244 -4.88 -3.65 7.63
CA PRO A 244 -6.04 -3.52 8.49
C PRO A 244 -7.22 -2.88 7.76
N VAL A 245 -8.44 -3.22 8.19
CA VAL A 245 -9.68 -2.59 7.72
C VAL A 245 -10.52 -2.12 8.88
N ALA A 246 -11.13 -0.93 8.75
CA ALA A 246 -12.03 -0.39 9.75
C ALA A 246 -13.48 -0.81 9.49
N VAL A 247 -14.21 -1.08 10.57
CA VAL A 247 -15.66 -1.22 10.56
C VAL A 247 -16.23 -0.27 11.61
N TYR A 248 -17.40 0.30 11.32
CA TYR A 248 -18.04 1.28 12.18
C TYR A 248 -19.47 0.85 12.50
N ASN A 249 -19.87 1.02 13.75
CA ASN A 249 -21.28 0.85 14.11
C ASN A 249 -22.09 2.10 13.76
N GLU A 250 -23.41 2.05 13.99
CA GLU A 250 -24.33 3.14 13.68
C GLU A 250 -24.04 4.43 14.49
N GLU A 251 -23.37 4.32 15.62
CA GLU A 251 -22.98 5.45 16.48
C GLU A 251 -21.63 6.06 16.08
N GLY A 252 -21.00 5.56 14.99
CA GLY A 252 -19.68 5.99 14.54
C GLY A 252 -18.51 5.43 15.37
N LYS A 253 -18.77 4.46 16.25
CA LYS A 253 -17.69 3.76 16.95
C LYS A 253 -17.00 2.80 16.00
N GLY A 254 -15.71 3.03 15.79
CA GLY A 254 -14.87 2.23 14.91
C GLY A 254 -14.20 1.07 15.64
N TYR A 255 -14.01 0.00 14.89
CA TYR A 255 -13.21 -1.17 15.26
C TYR A 255 -12.29 -1.51 14.09
N MET A 256 -11.14 -2.08 14.39
CA MET A 256 -10.17 -2.51 13.39
C MET A 256 -10.17 -4.04 13.29
N ILE A 257 -10.15 -4.56 12.08
CA ILE A 257 -9.91 -5.95 11.78
C ILE A 257 -8.51 -6.05 11.18
N ILE A 258 -7.65 -6.88 11.76
CA ILE A 258 -6.30 -7.15 11.29
C ILE A 258 -6.00 -8.65 11.36
N CYS A 259 -5.26 -9.17 10.39
CA CYS A 259 -4.91 -10.58 10.32
C CYS A 259 -3.40 -10.77 10.48
N ASP A 260 -2.98 -11.88 11.08
CA ASP A 260 -1.59 -12.14 11.39
C ASP A 260 -0.99 -13.35 10.65
N SER A 261 0.33 -13.47 10.75
CA SER A 261 1.14 -14.51 10.13
C SER A 261 0.91 -15.92 10.66
N VAL A 262 0.29 -16.06 11.82
CA VAL A 262 -0.03 -17.38 12.42
C VAL A 262 -1.47 -17.80 12.19
N GLY A 263 -2.24 -16.97 11.46
CA GLY A 263 -3.58 -17.32 11.02
C GLY A 263 -4.69 -16.86 11.95
N ASN A 264 -4.46 -15.86 12.76
CA ASN A 264 -5.51 -15.22 13.54
C ASN A 264 -6.04 -13.98 12.85
N MET A 265 -7.33 -13.76 12.98
CA MET A 265 -8.00 -12.51 12.68
C MET A 265 -8.46 -11.89 13.99
N HIS A 266 -8.05 -10.66 14.24
CA HIS A 266 -8.33 -9.93 15.47
C HIS A 266 -9.33 -8.81 15.21
N LEU A 267 -10.27 -8.64 16.14
CA LEU A 267 -11.09 -7.44 16.28
C LEU A 267 -10.46 -6.56 17.37
N ILE A 268 -10.11 -5.34 17.02
CA ILE A 268 -9.38 -4.42 17.90
C ILE A 268 -10.19 -3.14 18.12
N ASP A 269 -10.24 -2.70 19.38
CA ASP A 269 -10.67 -1.34 19.71
C ASP A 269 -9.59 -0.35 19.27
N GLY A 270 -9.84 0.41 18.21
CA GLY A 270 -8.81 1.29 17.64
C GLY A 270 -8.46 2.48 18.52
N LYS A 271 -9.28 2.85 19.49
CA LYS A 271 -8.94 3.94 20.42
C LYS A 271 -7.89 3.51 21.46
N THR A 272 -7.86 2.22 21.81
CA THR A 272 -7.03 1.71 22.91
C THR A 272 -6.02 0.66 22.49
N GLY A 273 -6.13 0.10 21.27
CA GLY A 273 -5.37 -1.07 20.84
C GLY A 273 -5.78 -2.39 21.52
N GLY A 274 -6.87 -2.37 22.30
CA GLY A 274 -7.37 -3.56 22.99
C GLY A 274 -7.92 -4.61 22.02
N ILE A 275 -7.45 -5.86 22.10
CA ILE A 275 -8.05 -6.98 21.35
C ILE A 275 -9.38 -7.33 22.02
N LEU A 276 -10.46 -7.23 21.26
CA LEU A 276 -11.82 -7.54 21.72
C LEU A 276 -12.20 -8.99 21.41
N ASP A 277 -11.76 -9.51 20.27
CA ASP A 277 -12.01 -10.89 19.86
C ASP A 277 -10.91 -11.39 18.92
N THR A 278 -10.78 -12.71 18.81
CA THR A 278 -9.82 -13.38 17.94
C THR A 278 -10.40 -14.65 17.37
N VAL A 279 -10.35 -14.78 16.03
CA VAL A 279 -10.77 -15.97 15.31
C VAL A 279 -9.57 -16.62 14.63
N GLY A 280 -9.27 -17.88 14.99
CA GLY A 280 -8.21 -18.65 14.33
C GLY A 280 -8.70 -19.25 13.01
N LEU A 281 -8.05 -18.92 11.90
CA LEU A 281 -8.33 -19.44 10.55
C LEU A 281 -7.35 -20.53 10.11
N GLY A 282 -6.37 -20.85 10.96
CA GLY A 282 -5.53 -22.04 10.87
C GLY A 282 -4.36 -21.99 9.90
N SER A 283 -4.12 -20.87 9.23
CA SER A 283 -2.96 -20.69 8.34
C SER A 283 -2.65 -19.21 8.18
N ASN A 284 -1.38 -18.87 7.89
CA ASN A 284 -0.92 -17.51 7.64
C ASN A 284 -1.87 -16.74 6.71
N ILE A 285 -2.17 -15.49 7.10
CA ILE A 285 -3.06 -14.58 6.38
C ILE A 285 -2.26 -13.36 5.93
N GLU A 286 -1.91 -13.33 4.66
CA GLU A 286 -1.25 -12.18 4.02
C GLU A 286 -2.24 -11.33 3.23
N ALA A 287 -3.34 -11.93 2.79
CA ALA A 287 -4.40 -11.21 2.11
C ALA A 287 -5.08 -10.22 3.05
N SER A 288 -5.34 -9.02 2.57
CA SER A 288 -6.13 -8.03 3.31
C SER A 288 -7.60 -8.42 3.33
N PRO A 289 -8.29 -8.33 4.48
CA PRO A 289 -9.71 -8.63 4.58
C PRO A 289 -10.54 -7.57 3.86
N VAL A 290 -11.66 -7.97 3.31
CA VAL A 290 -12.68 -7.09 2.75
C VAL A 290 -13.94 -7.23 3.57
N VAL A 291 -14.58 -6.10 3.88
CA VAL A 291 -15.87 -6.09 4.60
C VAL A 291 -16.96 -5.54 3.69
N PHE A 292 -18.02 -6.29 3.55
CA PHE A 292 -19.22 -5.87 2.86
C PHE A 292 -20.46 -6.21 3.71
N ASN A 293 -21.24 -5.21 4.04
CA ASN A 293 -22.29 -5.30 5.06
C ASN A 293 -21.69 -5.89 6.35
N ASN A 294 -22.28 -6.97 6.87
CA ASN A 294 -21.80 -7.65 8.10
C ASN A 294 -20.96 -8.90 7.77
N MET A 295 -20.34 -8.96 6.61
CA MET A 295 -19.54 -10.09 6.18
C MET A 295 -18.10 -9.68 5.94
N ILE A 296 -17.16 -10.33 6.61
CA ILE A 296 -15.73 -10.24 6.33
C ILE A 296 -15.37 -11.39 5.39
N VAL A 297 -14.63 -11.10 4.32
CA VAL A 297 -14.07 -12.11 3.42
C VAL A 297 -12.56 -12.00 3.44
N VAL A 298 -11.85 -13.10 3.65
CA VAL A 298 -10.39 -13.14 3.67
C VAL A 298 -9.85 -14.49 3.17
N GLY A 299 -8.77 -14.42 2.39
CA GLY A 299 -8.01 -15.58 1.93
C GLY A 299 -6.86 -15.94 2.87
N THR A 300 -6.48 -17.20 2.91
CA THR A 300 -5.33 -17.69 3.70
C THR A 300 -4.35 -18.47 2.83
N ARG A 301 -3.09 -18.57 3.24
CA ARG A 301 -2.11 -19.47 2.61
C ARG A 301 -2.48 -20.95 2.70
N GLY A 302 -3.44 -21.31 3.53
CA GLY A 302 -4.05 -22.66 3.60
C GLY A 302 -4.99 -22.98 2.43
N GLN A 303 -4.96 -22.18 1.33
CA GLN A 303 -5.80 -22.36 0.13
C GLN A 303 -7.31 -22.29 0.43
N LYS A 304 -7.69 -21.49 1.41
CA LYS A 304 -9.09 -21.29 1.81
C LYS A 304 -9.46 -19.82 1.75
N VAL A 305 -10.72 -19.57 1.42
CA VAL A 305 -11.38 -18.28 1.57
C VAL A 305 -12.47 -18.44 2.64
N TYR A 306 -12.44 -17.56 3.61
CA TYR A 306 -13.41 -17.55 4.71
C TYR A 306 -14.37 -16.39 4.56
N GLY A 307 -15.65 -16.64 4.82
CA GLY A 307 -16.67 -15.64 5.06
C GLY A 307 -17.03 -15.66 6.56
N ILE A 308 -16.78 -14.56 7.27
CA ILE A 308 -17.03 -14.44 8.69
C ILE A 308 -18.08 -13.36 8.92
N LYS A 309 -19.15 -13.70 9.62
CA LYS A 309 -20.23 -12.76 9.92
C LYS A 309 -19.90 -11.97 11.19
N ILE A 310 -20.00 -10.65 11.11
CA ILE A 310 -19.96 -9.74 12.26
C ILE A 310 -21.37 -9.73 12.87
N SER A 311 -21.49 -10.00 14.15
CA SER A 311 -22.78 -10.01 14.89
C SER A 311 -22.71 -9.07 16.08
#